data_8dbe47a081edf8f85a3b6b8027913498
#
_entry.id   8dbe47a081edf8f85a3b6b8027913498
#
_cell.length_a   1.000
_cell.length_b   1.000
_cell.length_c   1.000
_cell.angle_alpha   90.00
_cell.angle_beta   90.00
_cell.angle_gamma   90.00
#
_symmetry.space_group_name_H-M   'P 1'
#
loop_
_entity.id
_entity.type
_entity.pdbx_description
1 polymer ?
#
loop_
_entity_poly.entity_id
_entity_poly.type
_entity_poly.pdbx_seq_one_letter_code
_entity_poly.pdbx_strand_id
1 'polypeptide(L)'
;IPYDPRFYLSDADKDIAEETRKDPKTIRNYFHNRSEWFTWRELKRHYPTISLLQNDTVPAYIQSAGDLFSQTAFDYATPVTRSPESLMNNVTSDKTLTDSRTATNYLNTDVHNRYMKADIQNKKVLADLSERFNTDIFVFLTQFEIKTNYKNCLDIANKIYEREIRLHFTIYDKTGKLINGNYAIAVIPSNVNQMDEIILKCFPLLAK
;
A
#
# COMPACT_ATOMS: atom_id res chain seq x y z
N ILE A 1 6.30 1.37 7.97
CA ILE A 1 7.39 1.51 6.98
C ILE A 1 6.77 2.16 5.76
N PRO A 2 7.21 3.36 5.35
CA PRO A 2 6.69 4.08 4.19
C PRO A 2 7.02 3.35 2.88
N TYR A 3 6.32 3.69 1.81
CA TYR A 3 6.71 3.22 0.48
C TYR A 3 7.90 4.04 -0.05
N ASP A 4 8.69 3.43 -0.94
CA ASP A 4 9.73 4.16 -1.68
C ASP A 4 9.05 5.20 -2.62
N PRO A 5 9.45 6.48 -2.62
CA PRO A 5 8.86 7.51 -3.49
C PRO A 5 8.80 7.15 -4.98
N ARG A 6 9.63 6.19 -5.45
CA ARG A 6 9.57 5.65 -6.82
C ARG A 6 8.27 4.93 -7.14
N PHE A 7 7.56 4.45 -6.11
CA PHE A 7 6.29 3.75 -6.23
C PHE A 7 5.07 4.66 -6.03
N TYR A 8 5.25 5.98 -6.15
CA TYR A 8 4.15 6.89 -6.37
C TYR A 8 3.81 6.92 -7.86
N LEU A 9 2.58 6.51 -8.21
CA LEU A 9 2.08 6.49 -9.58
C LEU A 9 0.80 7.34 -9.66
N SER A 10 0.77 8.31 -10.57
CA SER A 10 -0.39 9.18 -10.72
C SER A 10 -0.54 9.64 -12.16
N ASP A 11 -1.76 9.52 -12.70
CA ASP A 11 -2.16 10.16 -13.95
C ASP A 11 -2.82 11.53 -13.72
N ALA A 12 -3.04 11.91 -12.46
CA ALA A 12 -3.68 13.15 -12.04
C ALA A 12 -2.69 14.28 -11.72
N ASP A 13 -1.38 14.04 -11.77
CA ASP A 13 -0.38 15.02 -11.33
C ASP A 13 -0.46 16.34 -12.11
N LYS A 14 -0.83 16.30 -13.38
CA LYS A 14 -1.03 17.50 -14.17
C LYS A 14 -2.20 18.33 -13.64
N ASP A 15 -3.34 17.72 -13.39
CA ASP A 15 -4.53 18.40 -12.89
C ASP A 15 -4.28 18.97 -11.49
N ILE A 16 -3.58 18.20 -10.64
CA ILE A 16 -3.19 18.62 -9.30
C ILE A 16 -2.21 19.80 -9.35
N ALA A 17 -1.23 19.75 -10.26
CA ALA A 17 -0.26 20.82 -10.44
C ALA A 17 -0.92 22.11 -10.93
N GLU A 18 -1.86 22.04 -11.87
CA GLU A 18 -2.63 23.18 -12.38
C GLU A 18 -3.46 23.83 -11.28
N GLU A 19 -4.14 23.05 -10.46
CA GLU A 19 -4.97 23.53 -9.37
C GLU A 19 -4.16 24.11 -8.20
N THR A 20 -3.10 23.39 -7.79
CA THR A 20 -2.32 23.73 -6.58
C THR A 20 -1.12 24.63 -6.86
N ARG A 21 -0.71 24.76 -8.11
CA ARG A 21 0.53 25.44 -8.55
C ARG A 21 1.79 24.85 -7.93
N LYS A 22 1.75 23.53 -7.65
CA LYS A 22 2.90 22.80 -7.10
C LYS A 22 3.60 22.00 -8.18
N ASP A 23 4.91 21.85 -8.05
CA ASP A 23 5.69 21.01 -8.93
C ASP A 23 5.47 19.51 -8.61
N PRO A 24 5.74 18.60 -9.57
CA PRO A 24 5.50 17.16 -9.40
C PRO A 24 6.27 16.54 -8.23
N LYS A 25 7.46 17.05 -7.89
CA LYS A 25 8.25 16.56 -6.76
C LYS A 25 7.57 16.91 -5.43
N THR A 26 7.05 18.14 -5.32
CA THR A 26 6.29 18.58 -4.15
C THR A 26 5.01 17.77 -3.99
N ILE A 27 4.27 17.50 -5.07
CA ILE A 27 3.06 16.66 -5.06
C ILE A 27 3.40 15.25 -4.57
N ARG A 28 4.42 14.61 -5.14
CA ARG A 28 4.86 13.27 -4.75
C ARG A 28 5.27 13.20 -3.27
N ASN A 29 6.09 14.14 -2.81
CA ASN A 29 6.54 14.19 -1.42
C ASN A 29 5.37 14.42 -0.46
N TYR A 30 4.39 15.23 -0.86
CA TYR A 30 3.20 15.47 -0.07
C TYR A 30 2.42 14.16 0.15
N PHE A 31 2.08 13.43 -0.92
CA PHE A 31 1.35 12.18 -0.81
C PHE A 31 2.15 11.09 -0.08
N HIS A 32 3.47 11.03 -0.29
CA HIS A 32 4.34 10.13 0.43
C HIS A 32 4.28 10.35 1.96
N ASN A 33 4.47 11.58 2.40
CA ASN A 33 4.49 11.90 3.82
C ASN A 33 3.10 11.79 4.47
N ARG A 34 2.05 12.19 3.74
CA ARG A 34 0.69 12.18 4.27
C ARG A 34 0.09 10.78 4.34
N SER A 35 0.31 9.92 3.35
CA SER A 35 -0.18 8.54 3.39
C SER A 35 0.43 7.78 4.56
N GLU A 36 1.72 7.94 4.80
CA GLU A 36 2.41 7.34 5.92
C GLU A 36 1.90 7.89 7.26
N TRP A 37 1.80 9.21 7.41
CA TRP A 37 1.33 9.84 8.63
C TRP A 37 -0.10 9.41 9.00
N PHE A 38 -1.02 9.37 8.04
CA PHE A 38 -2.40 8.94 8.29
C PHE A 38 -2.47 7.46 8.67
N THR A 39 -1.72 6.59 7.97
CA THR A 39 -1.66 5.16 8.30
C THR A 39 -1.10 4.95 9.71
N TRP A 40 -0.01 5.62 10.05
CA TRP A 40 0.58 5.55 11.39
C TRP A 40 -0.41 6.04 12.45
N ARG A 41 -1.05 7.18 12.22
CA ARG A 41 -2.03 7.75 13.16
C ARG A 41 -3.21 6.80 13.38
N GLU A 42 -3.68 6.15 12.34
CA GLU A 42 -4.81 5.23 12.44
C GLU A 42 -4.41 3.94 13.17
N LEU A 43 -3.29 3.36 12.84
CA LEU A 43 -2.76 2.19 13.55
C LEU A 43 -2.49 2.50 15.02
N LYS A 44 -1.97 3.68 15.34
CA LYS A 44 -1.66 4.09 16.71
C LYS A 44 -2.89 4.22 17.62
N ARG A 45 -4.09 4.35 17.06
CA ARG A 45 -5.34 4.35 17.83
C ARG A 45 -5.63 2.99 18.46
N HIS A 46 -5.15 1.91 17.85
CA HIS A 46 -5.47 0.55 18.23
C HIS A 46 -4.27 -0.23 18.75
N TYR A 47 -3.06 0.15 18.34
CA TYR A 47 -1.82 -0.57 18.62
C TYR A 47 -0.69 0.38 18.99
N PRO A 48 0.23 0.00 19.90
CA PRO A 48 1.49 0.72 20.08
C PRO A 48 2.29 0.63 18.78
N THR A 49 2.36 1.74 18.04
CA THR A 49 2.91 1.77 16.68
C THR A 49 4.05 2.78 16.56
N ILE A 50 5.14 2.36 15.96
CA ILE A 50 6.31 3.17 15.62
C ILE A 50 6.32 3.40 14.12
N SER A 51 6.54 4.65 13.69
CA SER A 51 6.79 5.00 12.30
C SER A 51 8.26 5.30 12.08
N LEU A 52 8.84 4.76 11.00
CA LEU A 52 10.22 5.08 10.63
C LEU A 52 10.36 6.48 10.02
N LEU A 53 9.30 7.07 9.47
CA LEU A 53 9.34 8.44 8.94
C LEU A 53 9.06 9.50 10.01
N GLN A 54 8.11 9.24 10.91
CA GLN A 54 7.71 10.24 11.91
C GLN A 54 8.72 10.39 13.05
N ASN A 55 9.79 9.59 13.03
CA ASN A 55 10.89 9.65 13.99
C ASN A 55 12.23 9.98 13.30
N ASP A 56 12.18 10.73 12.22
CA ASP A 56 13.32 11.16 11.41
C ASP A 56 14.39 11.97 12.15
N THR A 57 14.06 12.51 13.31
CA THR A 57 15.03 13.15 14.21
C THR A 57 16.01 12.15 14.84
N VAL A 58 15.75 10.84 14.75
CA VAL A 58 16.63 9.80 15.28
C VAL A 58 17.40 9.14 14.12
N PRO A 59 18.71 9.40 13.95
CA PRO A 59 19.51 8.85 12.86
C PRO A 59 19.39 7.32 12.67
N ALA A 60 19.19 6.60 13.79
CA ALA A 60 19.00 5.15 13.78
C ALA A 60 17.75 4.69 13.01
N TYR A 61 16.68 5.47 12.99
CA TYR A 61 15.46 5.16 12.23
C TYR A 61 15.69 5.35 10.74
N ILE A 62 16.35 6.43 10.34
CA ILE A 62 16.65 6.73 8.92
C ILE A 62 17.55 5.64 8.34
N GLN A 63 18.60 5.22 9.07
CA GLN A 63 19.47 4.15 8.64
C GLN A 63 18.71 2.82 8.50
N SER A 64 17.86 2.49 9.47
CA SER A 64 17.06 1.25 9.45
C SER A 64 16.11 1.21 8.25
N ALA A 65 15.52 2.33 7.86
CA ALA A 65 14.69 2.40 6.65
C ALA A 65 15.51 2.15 5.38
N GLY A 66 16.69 2.75 5.26
CA GLY A 66 17.59 2.54 4.13
C GLY A 66 18.06 1.09 4.02
N ASP A 67 18.49 0.49 5.12
CA ASP A 67 18.93 -0.90 5.19
C ASP A 67 17.79 -1.85 4.78
N LEU A 68 16.57 -1.58 5.25
CA LEU A 68 15.39 -2.37 4.92
C LEU A 68 15.05 -2.29 3.43
N PHE A 69 14.99 -1.09 2.86
CA PHE A 69 14.70 -0.91 1.43
C PHE A 69 15.75 -1.55 0.52
N SER A 70 17.03 -1.51 0.91
CA SER A 70 18.11 -2.14 0.13
C SER A 70 18.00 -3.66 0.07
N GLN A 71 17.29 -4.29 1.00
CA GLN A 71 17.10 -5.73 1.13
C GLN A 71 15.66 -6.17 0.79
N THR A 72 14.88 -5.29 0.20
CA THR A 72 13.48 -5.54 -0.19
C THR A 72 13.36 -5.44 -1.71
N ALA A 73 12.91 -6.51 -2.34
CA ALA A 73 12.43 -6.48 -3.72
C ALA A 73 10.94 -6.15 -3.75
N PHE A 74 10.49 -5.57 -4.85
CA PHE A 74 9.08 -5.19 -5.04
C PHE A 74 8.58 -5.81 -6.33
N ASP A 75 7.43 -6.53 -6.26
CA ASP A 75 6.79 -7.16 -7.40
C ASP A 75 5.28 -7.20 -7.22
N TYR A 76 4.54 -7.28 -8.32
CA TYR A 76 3.09 -7.40 -8.28
C TYR A 76 2.64 -8.82 -7.96
N ALA A 77 1.81 -8.97 -6.94
CA ALA A 77 1.24 -10.22 -6.48
C ALA A 77 -0.29 -10.17 -6.42
N THR A 78 -0.91 -11.34 -6.41
CA THR A 78 -2.35 -11.46 -6.15
C THR A 78 -2.62 -11.25 -4.66
N PRO A 79 -3.65 -10.46 -4.30
CA PRO A 79 -4.04 -10.26 -2.91
C PRO A 79 -4.27 -11.58 -2.17
N VAL A 80 -3.78 -11.64 -0.93
CA VAL A 80 -4.03 -12.77 -0.05
C VAL A 80 -5.42 -12.57 0.55
N THR A 81 -6.45 -13.00 -0.16
CA THR A 81 -7.82 -13.03 0.37
C THR A 81 -7.92 -14.18 1.37
N ARG A 82 -7.83 -13.88 2.66
CA ARG A 82 -8.32 -14.80 3.70
C ARG A 82 -9.83 -14.63 3.75
N SER A 83 -10.56 -15.56 3.12
CA SER A 83 -11.99 -15.69 3.41
C SER A 83 -12.14 -16.11 4.90
N PRO A 84 -13.18 -15.65 5.61
CA PRO A 84 -13.47 -16.11 6.98
C PRO A 84 -13.50 -17.63 7.12
N GLU A 85 -13.86 -18.34 6.06
CA GLU A 85 -13.88 -19.81 5.98
C GLU A 85 -12.47 -20.45 6.00
N SER A 86 -11.43 -19.75 5.53
CA SER A 86 -10.06 -20.29 5.56
C SER A 86 -9.44 -20.30 6.96
N LEU A 87 -10.02 -19.61 7.93
CA LEU A 87 -9.62 -19.66 9.34
C LEU A 87 -10.16 -20.89 10.06
N MET A 88 -11.23 -21.53 9.56
CA MET A 88 -11.80 -22.73 10.16
C MET A 88 -11.20 -24.05 9.62
N ASN A 89 -10.54 -24.02 8.46
CA ASN A 89 -10.09 -25.25 7.78
C ASN A 89 -8.60 -25.60 7.97
N ASN A 90 -7.91 -25.01 8.94
CA ASN A 90 -6.53 -25.38 9.28
C ASN A 90 -6.43 -26.64 10.18
N VAL A 91 -7.50 -27.45 10.25
CA VAL A 91 -7.46 -28.79 10.84
C VAL A 91 -7.76 -29.78 9.74
N THR A 92 -6.73 -30.57 9.36
CA THR A 92 -6.73 -31.69 8.42
C THR A 92 -6.78 -31.35 6.91
N SER A 93 -5.73 -31.53 6.23
CA SER A 93 -5.35 -32.62 5.33
C SER A 93 -4.42 -32.20 4.20
N ASP A 94 -3.25 -32.76 4.25
CA ASP A 94 -2.38 -33.08 3.13
C ASP A 94 -3.19 -33.71 2.01
N LYS A 95 -3.39 -33.00 0.89
CA LYS A 95 -3.74 -33.63 -0.39
C LYS A 95 -3.19 -32.81 -1.54
N THR A 96 -2.09 -33.28 -2.10
CA THR A 96 -1.64 -33.04 -3.47
C THR A 96 -2.81 -33.17 -4.45
N LEU A 97 -3.26 -32.04 -5.01
CA LEU A 97 -4.14 -32.04 -6.17
C LEU A 97 -3.39 -31.45 -7.36
N THR A 98 -2.77 -32.36 -8.11
CA THR A 98 -2.44 -32.14 -9.52
C THR A 98 -3.75 -32.14 -10.29
N ASP A 99 -4.29 -30.96 -10.60
CA ASP A 99 -5.35 -30.82 -11.59
C ASP A 99 -4.96 -29.75 -12.62
N SER A 100 -4.59 -30.25 -13.79
CA SER A 100 -4.11 -29.49 -14.96
C SER A 100 -5.18 -28.58 -15.59
N ARG A 101 -6.38 -28.49 -15.03
CA ARG A 101 -7.48 -27.64 -15.52
C ARG A 101 -7.52 -26.25 -14.87
N THR A 102 -6.77 -26.03 -13.78
CA THR A 102 -6.71 -24.73 -13.11
C THR A 102 -5.69 -23.77 -13.71
N ALA A 103 -4.73 -24.25 -14.50
CA ALA A 103 -3.68 -23.41 -15.08
C ALA A 103 -4.18 -22.38 -16.11
N THR A 104 -5.31 -22.63 -16.76
CA THR A 104 -5.86 -21.71 -17.78
C THR A 104 -6.64 -20.53 -17.19
N ASN A 105 -7.09 -20.60 -15.95
CA ASN A 105 -7.82 -19.49 -15.30
C ASN A 105 -6.90 -18.44 -14.67
N TYR A 106 -5.61 -18.74 -14.49
CA TYR A 106 -4.65 -17.77 -13.93
C TYR A 106 -4.13 -16.75 -14.95
N LEU A 107 -4.32 -16.98 -16.24
CA LEU A 107 -3.85 -16.09 -17.31
C LEU A 107 -4.78 -14.90 -17.56
N ASN A 108 -5.99 -14.89 -16.99
CA ASN A 108 -6.96 -13.80 -17.08
C ASN A 108 -7.23 -13.09 -15.74
N THR A 109 -6.36 -13.21 -14.76
CA THR A 109 -6.42 -12.35 -13.58
C THR A 109 -6.06 -10.95 -14.00
N ASP A 110 -7.08 -10.14 -14.04
CA ASP A 110 -7.09 -8.73 -14.38
C ASP A 110 -5.89 -8.04 -13.71
N VAL A 111 -5.03 -7.42 -14.49
CA VAL A 111 -3.85 -6.67 -14.01
C VAL A 111 -4.26 -5.65 -12.94
N HIS A 112 -5.53 -5.24 -12.94
CA HIS A 112 -6.13 -4.34 -11.96
C HIS A 112 -6.31 -4.94 -10.54
N ASN A 113 -6.26 -6.27 -10.39
CA ASN A 113 -6.45 -6.94 -9.09
C ASN A 113 -5.13 -7.38 -8.44
N ARG A 114 -4.01 -6.77 -8.79
CA ARG A 114 -2.72 -7.03 -8.17
C ARG A 114 -2.34 -5.92 -7.20
N TYR A 115 -1.58 -6.29 -6.18
CA TYR A 115 -0.96 -5.31 -5.27
C TYR A 115 0.56 -5.37 -5.37
N MET A 116 1.22 -4.25 -5.10
CA MET A 116 2.68 -4.22 -4.98
C MET A 116 3.08 -4.88 -3.66
N LYS A 117 3.74 -6.03 -3.76
CA LYS A 117 4.26 -6.77 -2.61
C LYS A 117 5.70 -6.33 -2.32
N ALA A 118 6.00 -6.04 -1.06
CA ALA A 118 7.38 -5.98 -0.60
C ALA A 118 7.87 -7.41 -0.34
N ASP A 119 8.90 -7.86 -1.05
CA ASP A 119 9.49 -9.19 -0.88
C ASP A 119 10.86 -9.06 -0.20
N ILE A 120 10.88 -9.40 1.09
CA ILE A 120 12.06 -9.22 1.93
C ILE A 120 13.04 -10.36 1.67
N GLN A 121 14.15 -10.03 1.00
CA GLN A 121 15.16 -11.01 0.59
C GLN A 121 15.93 -11.58 1.80
N ASN A 122 16.17 -10.77 2.81
CA ASN A 122 16.84 -11.19 4.04
C ASN A 122 15.94 -11.03 5.25
N LYS A 123 15.28 -12.11 5.65
CA LYS A 123 14.35 -12.12 6.79
C LYS A 123 15.00 -11.78 8.13
N LYS A 124 16.33 -11.94 8.26
CA LYS A 124 17.05 -11.58 9.49
C LYS A 124 16.93 -10.09 9.82
N VAL A 125 16.76 -9.23 8.80
CA VAL A 125 16.54 -7.79 9.00
C VAL A 125 15.29 -7.51 9.84
N LEU A 126 14.21 -8.28 9.66
CA LEU A 126 13.00 -8.11 10.48
C LEU A 126 13.24 -8.56 11.93
N ALA A 127 14.00 -9.62 12.14
CA ALA A 127 14.35 -10.07 13.49
C ALA A 127 15.20 -9.02 14.21
N ASP A 128 16.21 -8.45 13.51
CA ASP A 128 17.08 -7.40 14.07
C ASP A 128 16.27 -6.11 14.39
N LEU A 129 15.33 -5.73 13.51
CA LEU A 129 14.42 -4.61 13.76
C LEU A 129 13.42 -4.90 14.89
N SER A 130 12.95 -6.15 15.00
CA SER A 130 12.08 -6.59 16.07
C SER A 130 12.76 -6.43 17.43
N GLU A 131 14.01 -6.88 17.56
CA GLU A 131 14.80 -6.73 18.77
C GLU A 131 15.05 -5.26 19.09
N ARG A 132 15.47 -4.47 18.09
CA ARG A 132 15.79 -3.05 18.25
C ARG A 132 14.60 -2.20 18.69
N PHE A 133 13.42 -2.44 18.12
CA PHE A 133 12.22 -1.61 18.32
C PHE A 133 11.13 -2.28 19.16
N ASN A 134 11.41 -3.47 19.69
CA ASN A 134 10.46 -4.29 20.45
C ASN A 134 9.12 -4.43 19.72
N THR A 135 9.16 -4.89 18.48
CA THR A 135 8.03 -4.92 17.54
C THR A 135 7.85 -6.32 16.95
N ASP A 136 6.61 -6.82 16.92
CA ASP A 136 6.30 -8.16 16.39
C ASP A 136 5.73 -8.14 14.97
N ILE A 137 5.18 -7.01 14.53
CA ILE A 137 4.47 -6.86 13.27
C ILE A 137 5.06 -5.69 12.47
N PHE A 138 5.28 -5.91 11.18
CA PHE A 138 5.80 -4.92 10.26
C PHE A 138 4.78 -4.65 9.15
N VAL A 139 4.29 -3.42 9.08
CA VAL A 139 3.40 -2.94 8.02
C VAL A 139 4.21 -2.13 7.02
N PHE A 140 4.35 -2.63 5.81
CA PHE A 140 4.96 -1.94 4.69
C PHE A 140 3.88 -1.29 3.86
N LEU A 141 3.93 0.01 3.71
CA LEU A 141 3.27 0.65 2.58
C LEU A 141 4.18 0.42 1.36
N THR A 142 3.61 -0.02 0.26
CA THR A 142 4.44 -0.47 -0.87
C THR A 142 4.24 0.37 -2.13
N GLN A 143 3.06 0.95 -2.31
CA GLN A 143 2.74 1.82 -3.44
C GLN A 143 1.56 2.73 -3.12
N PHE A 144 1.59 3.94 -3.66
CA PHE A 144 0.45 4.85 -3.69
C PHE A 144 0.11 5.16 -5.15
N GLU A 145 -1.13 4.88 -5.55
CA GLU A 145 -1.58 5.02 -6.92
C GLU A 145 -2.81 5.92 -7.01
N ILE A 146 -2.79 6.86 -7.95
CA ILE A 146 -3.94 7.69 -8.33
C ILE A 146 -4.21 7.41 -9.81
N LYS A 147 -5.42 6.92 -10.15
CA LYS A 147 -5.77 6.56 -11.52
C LYS A 147 -7.17 7.02 -11.89
N THR A 148 -7.28 7.69 -13.01
CA THR A 148 -8.57 8.16 -13.53
C THR A 148 -9.20 7.09 -14.41
N ASN A 149 -10.42 6.71 -14.08
CA ASN A 149 -11.21 5.77 -14.86
C ASN A 149 -12.05 6.52 -15.92
N TYR A 150 -11.48 6.77 -17.08
CA TYR A 150 -12.12 7.46 -18.18
C TYR A 150 -13.34 6.71 -18.77
N LYS A 151 -13.54 5.44 -18.42
CA LYS A 151 -14.71 4.67 -18.83
C LYS A 151 -15.94 4.98 -17.96
N ASN A 152 -15.73 5.46 -16.74
CA ASN A 152 -16.79 5.81 -15.81
C ASN A 152 -16.88 7.33 -15.66
N CYS A 153 -17.74 7.94 -16.47
CA CYS A 153 -17.99 9.37 -16.44
C CYS A 153 -19.14 9.68 -15.46
N LEU A 154 -18.82 10.45 -14.42
CA LEU A 154 -19.79 10.85 -13.40
C LEU A 154 -20.63 12.06 -13.83
N ASP A 155 -20.04 12.95 -14.62
CA ASP A 155 -20.71 14.12 -15.20
C ASP A 155 -20.16 14.38 -16.61
N ILE A 156 -21.01 14.12 -17.61
CA ILE A 156 -20.65 14.24 -19.04
C ILE A 156 -20.44 15.70 -19.43
N ALA A 157 -21.26 16.63 -18.91
CA ALA A 157 -21.20 18.04 -19.27
C ALA A 157 -19.90 18.69 -18.79
N ASN A 158 -19.45 18.32 -17.58
CA ASN A 158 -18.24 18.84 -16.97
C ASN A 158 -17.02 17.91 -17.13
N LYS A 159 -17.17 16.78 -17.83
CA LYS A 159 -16.12 15.77 -18.04
C LYS A 159 -15.50 15.28 -16.72
N ILE A 160 -16.33 15.06 -15.71
CA ILE A 160 -15.91 14.54 -14.41
C ILE A 160 -15.96 13.02 -14.48
N TYR A 161 -14.83 12.39 -14.23
CA TYR A 161 -14.66 10.95 -14.22
C TYR A 161 -14.49 10.42 -12.79
N GLU A 162 -14.58 9.13 -12.63
CA GLU A 162 -14.20 8.45 -11.42
C GLU A 162 -12.67 8.41 -11.32
N ARG A 163 -12.13 8.73 -10.14
CA ARG A 163 -10.71 8.62 -9.82
C ARG A 163 -10.53 7.66 -8.68
N GLU A 164 -9.75 6.63 -8.93
CA GLU A 164 -9.43 5.57 -7.99
C GLU A 164 -8.08 5.85 -7.33
N ILE A 165 -8.03 5.74 -6.01
CA ILE A 165 -6.83 5.89 -5.22
C ILE A 165 -6.58 4.58 -4.51
N ARG A 166 -5.37 4.02 -4.67
CA ARG A 166 -4.96 2.77 -4.06
C ARG A 166 -3.75 2.98 -3.17
N LEU A 167 -3.81 2.39 -1.99
CA LEU A 167 -2.67 2.28 -1.09
C LEU A 167 -2.35 0.80 -0.91
N HIS A 168 -1.24 0.36 -1.47
CA HIS A 168 -0.81 -1.03 -1.39
C HIS A 168 -0.01 -1.26 -0.12
N PHE A 169 -0.17 -2.44 0.48
CA PHE A 169 0.52 -2.79 1.70
C PHE A 169 0.88 -4.28 1.77
N THR A 170 1.91 -4.56 2.56
CA THR A 170 2.32 -5.92 2.92
C THR A 170 2.59 -5.99 4.41
N ILE A 171 2.10 -7.01 5.09
CA ILE A 171 2.25 -7.19 6.53
C ILE A 171 3.04 -8.47 6.81
N TYR A 172 4.11 -8.35 7.58
CA TYR A 172 4.95 -9.44 8.03
C TYR A 172 5.00 -9.53 9.55
N ASP A 173 5.20 -10.75 10.06
CA ASP A 173 5.65 -10.95 11.44
C ASP A 173 7.18 -10.80 11.55
N LYS A 174 7.69 -10.82 12.77
CA LYS A 174 9.12 -10.72 13.07
C LYS A 174 9.98 -11.85 12.50
N THR A 175 9.38 -12.97 12.12
CA THR A 175 10.08 -14.11 11.50
C THR A 175 10.18 -13.97 9.99
N GLY A 176 9.57 -12.92 9.41
CA GLY A 176 9.46 -12.71 7.97
C GLY A 176 8.41 -13.60 7.30
N LYS A 177 7.44 -14.08 8.08
CA LYS A 177 6.26 -14.76 7.51
C LYS A 177 5.25 -13.71 7.07
N LEU A 178 4.81 -13.82 5.81
CA LEU A 178 3.74 -12.98 5.27
C LEU A 178 2.42 -13.25 6.02
N ILE A 179 1.86 -12.21 6.64
CA ILE A 179 0.56 -12.26 7.31
C ILE A 179 -0.55 -11.85 6.33
N ASN A 180 -0.35 -10.73 5.63
CA ASN A 180 -1.32 -10.18 4.69
C ASN A 180 -0.60 -9.37 3.61
N GLY A 181 -1.23 -9.27 2.45
CA GLY A 181 -0.79 -8.41 1.36
C GLY A 181 -1.98 -8.08 0.48
N ASN A 182 -2.26 -6.79 0.32
CA ASN A 182 -3.43 -6.30 -0.37
C ASN A 182 -3.24 -4.82 -0.74
N TYR A 183 -4.30 -4.20 -1.23
CA TYR A 183 -4.44 -2.76 -1.35
C TYR A 183 -5.77 -2.30 -0.76
N ALA A 184 -5.78 -1.12 -0.17
CA ALA A 184 -6.99 -0.39 0.17
C ALA A 184 -7.33 0.55 -0.98
N ILE A 185 -8.63 0.76 -1.22
CA ILE A 185 -9.14 1.54 -2.35
C ILE A 185 -10.10 2.62 -1.88
N ALA A 186 -9.97 3.80 -2.45
CA ALA A 186 -10.93 4.88 -2.34
C ALA A 186 -11.28 5.43 -3.72
N VAL A 187 -12.52 5.86 -3.89
CA VAL A 187 -13.02 6.42 -5.14
C VAL A 187 -13.51 7.84 -4.89
N ILE A 188 -13.05 8.77 -5.72
CA ILE A 188 -13.41 10.19 -5.66
C ILE A 188 -13.68 10.73 -7.07
N PRO A 189 -14.40 11.86 -7.23
CA PRO A 189 -14.52 12.52 -8.52
C PRO A 189 -13.18 13.12 -9.00
N SER A 190 -12.94 13.12 -10.32
CA SER A 190 -11.67 13.58 -10.92
C SER A 190 -11.45 15.10 -10.84
N ASN A 191 -12.49 15.88 -10.50
CA ASN A 191 -12.37 17.32 -10.25
C ASN A 191 -11.86 17.67 -8.84
N VAL A 192 -11.61 16.67 -7.99
CA VAL A 192 -10.97 16.86 -6.68
C VAL A 192 -9.46 16.85 -6.89
N ASN A 193 -8.85 18.04 -6.96
CA ASN A 193 -7.41 18.22 -7.26
C ASN A 193 -6.62 18.91 -6.14
N GLN A 194 -7.29 19.40 -5.08
CA GLN A 194 -6.59 19.88 -3.88
C GLN A 194 -6.02 18.69 -3.10
N MET A 195 -4.71 18.69 -2.87
CA MET A 195 -3.99 17.56 -2.25
C MET A 195 -4.54 17.20 -0.87
N ASP A 196 -4.86 18.21 -0.02
CA ASP A 196 -5.45 17.98 1.30
C ASP A 196 -6.85 17.36 1.18
N GLU A 197 -7.65 17.80 0.20
CA GLU A 197 -8.99 17.27 -0.03
C GLU A 197 -8.95 15.81 -0.50
N ILE A 198 -8.02 15.47 -1.40
CA ILE A 198 -7.80 14.08 -1.83
C ILE A 198 -7.52 13.21 -0.61
N ILE A 199 -6.57 13.60 0.22
CA ILE A 199 -6.20 12.85 1.43
C ILE A 199 -7.38 12.73 2.41
N LEU A 200 -8.08 13.82 2.69
CA LEU A 200 -9.20 13.82 3.64
C LEU A 200 -10.39 12.98 3.16
N LYS A 201 -10.62 12.90 1.86
CA LYS A 201 -11.69 12.04 1.29
C LYS A 201 -11.28 10.58 1.22
N CYS A 202 -10.01 10.28 0.98
CA CYS A 202 -9.55 8.92 0.74
C CYS A 202 -9.27 8.15 2.04
N PHE A 203 -8.58 8.74 3.00
CA PHE A 203 -8.11 8.01 4.17
C PHE A 203 -9.21 7.45 5.07
N PRO A 204 -10.36 8.10 5.28
CA PRO A 204 -11.47 7.47 6.00
C PRO A 204 -12.02 6.21 5.31
N LEU A 205 -11.84 6.09 3.99
CA LEU A 205 -12.25 4.92 3.20
C LEU A 205 -11.16 3.83 3.20
N LEU A 206 -9.90 4.23 3.21
CA LEU A 206 -8.74 3.33 3.24
C LEU A 206 -8.53 2.69 4.63
N ALA A 207 -9.08 3.29 5.69
CA ALA A 207 -8.94 2.83 7.08
C ALA A 207 -10.06 1.86 7.52
N LYS A 208 -11.02 1.56 6.67
CA LYS A 208 -12.10 0.58 6.92
C LYS A 208 -11.68 -0.82 6.49
#